data_4dd8918823267610c348bfdf9fc49a26
#
_entry.id   4dd8918823267610c348bfdf9fc49a26
#
_cell.length_a   1.000
_cell.length_b   1.000
_cell.length_c   1.000
_cell.angle_alpha   90.00
_cell.angle_beta   90.00
_cell.angle_gamma   90.00
#
_symmetry.space_group_name_H-M   'P 1'
#
loop_
_entity.id
_entity.type
_entity.pdbx_description
1 polymer ?
#
loop_
_entity_poly.entity_id
_entity_poly.type
_entity_poly.pdbx_seq_one_letter_code
_entity_poly.pdbx_strand_id
1 'polypeptide(L)'
;MTPPYQQPGADAAFWTIFVLFFVGEWVMRFRTRGNRRGRPAERWSLLVVVGCVAGGTVAGLRLAHWSGGGVGAARWPVFVVGLVLMAAGLVIRQWAILALGRFFTIDVRVQPDQTVVDRGPYRWVRHPSYTGLVLFFVGVGLALSNWASLIVLAVLPLAGLLVRIHSEERALVAALGDDYRRYAATRRRLFPGVW
;
A
#
# COMPACT_ATOMS: atom_id res chain seq x y z
N MET A 1 -29.32 1.93 -10.75
CA MET A 1 -28.38 2.86 -11.42
C MET A 1 -27.00 2.20 -11.47
N THR A 2 -26.40 2.06 -12.65
CA THR A 2 -25.07 1.46 -12.82
C THR A 2 -24.00 2.30 -12.12
N PRO A 3 -23.07 1.69 -11.36
CA PRO A 3 -21.99 2.42 -10.71
C PRO A 3 -21.01 3.00 -11.75
N PRO A 4 -20.30 4.12 -11.43
CA PRO A 4 -19.41 4.78 -12.37
C PRO A 4 -18.33 3.87 -12.97
N TYR A 5 -17.73 2.99 -12.17
CA TYR A 5 -16.69 2.06 -12.63
C TYR A 5 -17.16 0.99 -13.64
N GLN A 6 -18.47 0.94 -13.94
CA GLN A 6 -19.07 0.09 -14.98
C GLN A 6 -19.57 0.90 -16.19
N GLN A 7 -19.35 2.21 -16.21
CA GLN A 7 -19.78 3.07 -17.31
C GLN A 7 -18.62 3.28 -18.29
N PRO A 8 -18.91 3.31 -19.63
CA PRO A 8 -17.88 3.49 -20.64
C PRO A 8 -17.01 4.73 -20.40
N GLY A 9 -15.69 4.57 -20.48
CA GLY A 9 -14.71 5.62 -20.23
C GLY A 9 -14.29 5.74 -18.76
N ALA A 10 -15.21 5.68 -17.81
CA ALA A 10 -14.91 5.68 -16.39
C ALA A 10 -14.33 4.32 -15.93
N ASP A 11 -14.84 3.23 -16.48
CA ASP A 11 -14.30 1.89 -16.30
C ASP A 11 -12.84 1.79 -16.80
N ALA A 12 -12.56 2.35 -17.98
CA ALA A 12 -11.21 2.35 -18.52
C ALA A 12 -10.22 3.07 -17.60
N ALA A 13 -10.57 4.24 -17.03
CA ALA A 13 -9.74 4.97 -16.08
C ALA A 13 -9.48 4.14 -14.80
N PHE A 14 -10.52 3.55 -14.23
CA PHE A 14 -10.41 2.71 -13.04
C PHE A 14 -9.49 1.51 -13.27
N TRP A 15 -9.78 0.71 -14.31
CA TRP A 15 -9.02 -0.50 -14.59
C TRP A 15 -7.59 -0.21 -15.03
N THR A 16 -7.34 0.90 -15.74
CA THR A 16 -5.98 1.31 -16.11
C THR A 16 -5.14 1.56 -14.86
N ILE A 17 -5.59 2.37 -13.91
CA ILE A 17 -4.83 2.65 -12.68
C ILE A 17 -4.69 1.38 -11.85
N PHE A 18 -5.74 0.54 -11.77
CA PHE A 18 -5.73 -0.72 -11.04
C PHE A 18 -4.67 -1.68 -11.62
N VAL A 19 -4.68 -1.88 -12.93
CA VAL A 19 -3.70 -2.76 -13.62
C VAL A 19 -2.29 -2.20 -13.50
N LEU A 20 -2.10 -0.90 -13.68
CA LEU A 20 -0.77 -0.27 -13.54
C LEU A 20 -0.18 -0.47 -12.14
N PHE A 21 -1.00 -0.45 -11.09
CA PHE A 21 -0.54 -0.75 -9.74
C PHE A 21 0.01 -2.18 -9.65
N PHE A 22 -0.76 -3.18 -10.08
CA PHE A 22 -0.33 -4.58 -9.99
C PHE A 22 0.83 -4.92 -10.94
N VAL A 23 0.86 -4.32 -12.12
CA VAL A 23 2.02 -4.42 -13.03
C VAL A 23 3.27 -3.83 -12.38
N GLY A 24 3.16 -2.67 -11.73
CA GLY A 24 4.24 -2.07 -10.97
C GLY A 24 4.76 -2.99 -9.85
N GLU A 25 3.86 -3.60 -9.07
CA GLU A 25 4.21 -4.57 -8.04
C GLU A 25 4.94 -5.80 -8.63
N TRP A 26 4.43 -6.30 -9.75
CA TRP A 26 5.01 -7.45 -10.43
C TRP A 26 6.41 -7.15 -10.97
N VAL A 27 6.59 -6.01 -11.65
CA VAL A 27 7.90 -5.53 -12.15
C VAL A 27 8.88 -5.39 -11.01
N MET A 28 8.47 -4.78 -9.88
CA MET A 28 9.34 -4.63 -8.71
C MET A 28 9.73 -5.98 -8.11
N ARG A 29 8.80 -6.94 -8.09
CA ARG A 29 9.08 -8.31 -7.63
C ARG A 29 10.17 -9.00 -8.47
N PHE A 30 10.17 -8.76 -9.79
CA PHE A 30 11.22 -9.29 -10.67
C PHE A 30 12.55 -8.57 -10.49
N ARG A 31 12.55 -7.24 -10.42
CA ARG A 31 13.77 -6.44 -10.21
C ARG A 31 14.47 -6.77 -8.89
N THR A 32 13.71 -7.00 -7.84
CA THR A 32 14.29 -7.29 -6.51
C THR A 32 14.68 -8.75 -6.29
N ARG A 33 14.31 -9.68 -7.22
CA ARG A 33 14.75 -11.09 -7.15
C ARG A 33 16.26 -11.26 -7.14
N GLY A 34 17.00 -10.42 -7.85
CA GLY A 34 18.46 -10.41 -7.87
C GLY A 34 19.10 -9.83 -6.60
N ASN A 35 18.36 -9.07 -5.81
CA ASN A 35 18.87 -8.34 -4.64
C ASN A 35 18.67 -9.10 -3.31
N ARG A 36 18.59 -10.43 -3.36
CA ARG A 36 18.31 -11.30 -2.19
C ARG A 36 19.55 -11.55 -1.32
N ARG A 37 20.41 -10.53 -1.13
CA ARG A 37 21.52 -10.61 -0.19
C ARG A 37 20.98 -10.52 1.24
N GLY A 38 21.52 -11.33 2.15
CA GLY A 38 21.07 -11.42 3.54
C GLY A 38 20.01 -12.52 3.80
N ARG A 39 19.92 -12.95 5.06
CA ARG A 39 18.89 -13.90 5.51
C ARG A 39 17.54 -13.20 5.65
N PRO A 40 16.42 -13.80 5.21
CA PRO A 40 15.11 -13.22 5.48
C PRO A 40 14.89 -13.23 7.01
N ALA A 41 14.56 -12.08 7.58
CA ALA A 41 14.22 -11.99 9.00
C ALA A 41 12.93 -12.76 9.29
N GLU A 42 11.96 -12.67 8.37
CA GLU A 42 10.76 -13.49 8.42
C GLU A 42 9.98 -13.44 7.09
N ARG A 43 9.15 -14.46 6.86
CA ARG A 43 8.30 -14.56 5.66
C ARG A 43 6.80 -14.53 5.95
N TRP A 44 6.42 -14.87 7.19
CA TRP A 44 5.00 -15.00 7.54
C TRP A 44 4.24 -13.68 7.44
N SER A 45 4.86 -12.55 7.81
CA SER A 45 4.21 -11.22 7.71
C SER A 45 3.89 -10.84 6.25
N LEU A 46 4.73 -11.26 5.29
CA LEU A 46 4.43 -11.10 3.86
C LEU A 46 3.19 -11.90 3.46
N LEU A 47 3.06 -13.15 3.93
CA LEU A 47 1.89 -13.98 3.65
C LEU A 47 0.62 -13.36 4.23
N VAL A 48 0.70 -12.80 5.45
CA VAL A 48 -0.41 -12.06 6.06
C VAL A 48 -0.83 -10.86 5.21
N VAL A 49 0.12 -10.02 4.78
CA VAL A 49 -0.18 -8.86 3.92
C VAL A 49 -0.82 -9.32 2.61
N VAL A 50 -0.21 -10.31 1.94
CA VAL A 50 -0.73 -10.82 0.66
C VAL A 50 -2.13 -11.40 0.84
N GLY A 51 -2.37 -12.17 1.91
CA GLY A 51 -3.68 -12.73 2.24
C GLY A 51 -4.72 -11.63 2.52
N CYS A 52 -4.37 -10.62 3.32
CA CYS A 52 -5.26 -9.50 3.63
C CYS A 52 -5.57 -8.65 2.37
N VAL A 53 -4.57 -8.39 1.54
CA VAL A 53 -4.74 -7.64 0.29
C VAL A 53 -5.60 -8.42 -0.72
N ALA A 54 -5.27 -9.69 -0.95
CA ALA A 54 -6.03 -10.53 -1.88
C ALA A 54 -7.46 -10.76 -1.39
N GLY A 55 -7.63 -11.16 -0.12
CA GLY A 55 -8.94 -11.36 0.50
C GLY A 55 -9.77 -10.07 0.50
N GLY A 56 -9.16 -8.94 0.88
CA GLY A 56 -9.79 -7.62 0.85
C GLY A 56 -10.24 -7.21 -0.56
N THR A 57 -9.39 -7.47 -1.56
CA THR A 57 -9.70 -7.16 -2.96
C THR A 57 -10.88 -8.00 -3.46
N VAL A 58 -10.83 -9.32 -3.24
CA VAL A 58 -11.93 -10.21 -3.65
C VAL A 58 -13.24 -9.85 -2.93
N ALA A 59 -13.20 -9.67 -1.60
CA ALA A 59 -14.37 -9.31 -0.83
C ALA A 59 -14.92 -7.92 -1.22
N GLY A 60 -14.05 -6.93 -1.41
CA GLY A 60 -14.44 -5.58 -1.82
C GLY A 60 -15.12 -5.57 -3.19
N LEU A 61 -14.56 -6.28 -4.18
CA LEU A 61 -15.18 -6.41 -5.51
C LEU A 61 -16.51 -7.14 -5.46
N ARG A 62 -16.66 -8.17 -4.62
CA ARG A 62 -17.96 -8.87 -4.41
C ARG A 62 -18.98 -7.97 -3.76
N LEU A 63 -18.61 -7.24 -2.71
CA LEU A 63 -19.49 -6.30 -2.00
C LEU A 63 -19.91 -5.10 -2.85
N ALA A 64 -19.12 -4.72 -3.87
CA ALA A 64 -19.48 -3.66 -4.81
C ALA A 64 -20.82 -3.93 -5.54
N HIS A 65 -21.20 -5.19 -5.67
CA HIS A 65 -22.50 -5.60 -6.27
C HIS A 65 -23.66 -5.62 -5.26
N TRP A 66 -23.37 -5.42 -3.97
CA TRP A 66 -24.42 -5.40 -2.94
C TRP A 66 -25.14 -4.05 -2.93
N SER A 67 -26.43 -4.06 -3.26
CA SER A 67 -27.25 -2.85 -3.41
C SER A 67 -27.45 -2.06 -2.12
N GLY A 68 -27.40 -2.72 -0.96
CA GLY A 68 -27.53 -2.07 0.36
C GLY A 68 -26.38 -1.16 0.77
N GLY A 69 -25.24 -1.24 0.08
CA GLY A 69 -24.02 -0.47 0.42
C GLY A 69 -23.73 0.73 -0.48
N GLY A 70 -24.61 1.06 -1.43
CA GLY A 70 -24.38 2.09 -2.44
C GLY A 70 -24.30 3.51 -1.87
N VAL A 71 -23.42 4.35 -2.43
CA VAL A 71 -23.19 5.75 -2.00
C VAL A 71 -24.31 6.71 -2.47
N GLY A 72 -25.24 6.23 -3.30
CA GLY A 72 -26.38 7.04 -3.76
C GLY A 72 -25.99 8.14 -4.75
N ALA A 73 -26.54 9.36 -4.56
CA ALA A 73 -26.34 10.49 -5.47
C ALA A 73 -24.89 10.98 -5.56
N ALA A 74 -24.10 10.79 -4.50
CA ALA A 74 -22.71 11.24 -4.44
C ALA A 74 -21.71 10.31 -5.18
N ARG A 75 -22.20 9.30 -5.91
CA ARG A 75 -21.35 8.28 -6.56
C ARG A 75 -20.27 8.85 -7.49
N TRP A 76 -20.57 9.89 -8.27
CA TRP A 76 -19.60 10.49 -9.17
C TRP A 76 -18.48 11.26 -8.46
N PRO A 77 -18.76 12.21 -7.55
CA PRO A 77 -17.72 12.84 -6.74
C PRO A 77 -16.86 11.81 -5.97
N VAL A 78 -17.48 10.81 -5.35
CA VAL A 78 -16.77 9.76 -4.59
C VAL A 78 -15.90 8.91 -5.52
N PHE A 79 -16.37 8.58 -6.71
CA PHE A 79 -15.60 7.87 -7.73
C PHE A 79 -14.35 8.66 -8.15
N VAL A 80 -14.51 9.96 -8.45
CA VAL A 80 -13.38 10.82 -8.85
C VAL A 80 -12.35 10.93 -7.73
N VAL A 81 -12.79 11.15 -6.49
CA VAL A 81 -11.89 11.14 -5.32
C VAL A 81 -11.18 9.78 -5.20
N GLY A 82 -11.90 8.67 -5.44
CA GLY A 82 -11.32 7.34 -5.47
C GLY A 82 -10.18 7.22 -6.49
N LEU A 83 -10.40 7.66 -7.74
CA LEU A 83 -9.36 7.64 -8.78
C LEU A 83 -8.14 8.49 -8.42
N VAL A 84 -8.37 9.68 -7.84
CA VAL A 84 -7.28 10.56 -7.38
C VAL A 84 -6.45 9.88 -6.30
N LEU A 85 -7.09 9.24 -5.32
CA LEU A 85 -6.38 8.51 -4.26
C LEU A 85 -5.65 7.27 -4.80
N MET A 86 -6.23 6.54 -5.76
CA MET A 86 -5.55 5.43 -6.44
C MET A 86 -4.28 5.91 -7.13
N ALA A 87 -4.37 6.99 -7.90
CA ALA A 87 -3.23 7.57 -8.62
C ALA A 87 -2.16 8.10 -7.64
N ALA A 88 -2.56 8.85 -6.61
CA ALA A 88 -1.66 9.35 -5.58
C ALA A 88 -0.97 8.20 -4.83
N GLY A 89 -1.71 7.15 -4.46
CA GLY A 89 -1.19 5.96 -3.81
C GLY A 89 -0.14 5.24 -4.67
N LEU A 90 -0.42 5.07 -5.97
CA LEU A 90 0.53 4.51 -6.93
C LEU A 90 1.81 5.36 -7.01
N VAL A 91 1.69 6.67 -7.19
CA VAL A 91 2.84 7.59 -7.30
C VAL A 91 3.69 7.58 -6.03
N ILE A 92 3.07 7.72 -4.85
CA ILE A 92 3.78 7.70 -3.56
C ILE A 92 4.52 6.37 -3.37
N ARG A 93 3.87 5.25 -3.72
CA ARG A 93 4.49 3.93 -3.60
C ARG A 93 5.70 3.78 -4.50
N GLN A 94 5.59 4.15 -5.79
CA GLN A 94 6.71 4.07 -6.72
C GLN A 94 7.85 5.02 -6.29
N TRP A 95 7.54 6.24 -5.85
CA TRP A 95 8.53 7.16 -5.33
C TRP A 95 9.26 6.61 -4.11
N ALA A 96 8.54 6.01 -3.17
CA ALA A 96 9.14 5.38 -2.00
C ALA A 96 10.08 4.24 -2.38
N ILE A 97 9.67 3.36 -3.31
CA ILE A 97 10.50 2.26 -3.80
C ILE A 97 11.77 2.77 -4.48
N LEU A 98 11.66 3.79 -5.34
CA LEU A 98 12.80 4.40 -6.00
C LEU A 98 13.75 5.09 -5.01
N ALA A 99 13.22 5.78 -4.00
CA ALA A 99 14.03 6.43 -2.97
C ALA A 99 14.81 5.42 -2.11
N LEU A 100 14.22 4.25 -1.81
CA LEU A 100 14.89 3.17 -1.07
C LEU A 100 15.95 2.46 -1.95
N GLY A 101 15.71 2.39 -3.25
CA GLY A 101 16.64 1.85 -4.24
C GLY A 101 17.05 0.41 -3.95
N ARG A 102 18.36 0.15 -3.83
CA ARG A 102 18.89 -1.21 -3.61
C ARG A 102 18.44 -1.86 -2.30
N PHE A 103 18.06 -1.06 -1.31
CA PHE A 103 17.58 -1.56 -0.01
C PHE A 103 16.12 -2.00 -0.03
N PHE A 104 15.38 -1.70 -1.11
CA PHE A 104 14.02 -2.19 -1.25
C PHE A 104 14.01 -3.70 -1.48
N THR A 105 13.33 -4.41 -0.60
CA THR A 105 13.10 -5.86 -0.71
C THR A 105 11.65 -6.17 -0.37
N ILE A 106 11.07 -7.15 -1.05
CA ILE A 106 9.70 -7.59 -0.76
C ILE A 106 9.63 -8.35 0.57
N ASP A 107 10.64 -9.19 0.86
CA ASP A 107 10.80 -9.84 2.15
C ASP A 107 11.44 -8.86 3.15
N VAL A 108 11.17 -8.99 4.45
CA VAL A 108 11.93 -8.28 5.48
C VAL A 108 13.35 -8.84 5.49
N ARG A 109 14.27 -8.09 4.90
CA ARG A 109 15.70 -8.43 4.86
C ARG A 109 16.50 -7.20 5.22
N VAL A 110 17.48 -7.37 6.07
CA VAL A 110 18.48 -6.35 6.31
C VAL A 110 19.74 -6.77 5.58
N GLN A 111 20.23 -5.88 4.72
CA GLN A 111 21.48 -6.11 3.98
C GLN A 111 22.68 -5.80 4.87
N PRO A 112 23.85 -6.45 4.67
CA PRO A 112 25.04 -6.22 5.51
C PRO A 112 25.52 -4.77 5.52
N ASP A 113 25.27 -4.03 4.42
CA ASP A 113 25.66 -2.64 4.23
C ASP A 113 24.46 -1.67 4.31
N GLN A 114 23.38 -2.10 4.95
CA GLN A 114 22.16 -1.29 5.06
C GLN A 114 22.38 -0.10 5.97
N THR A 115 21.93 1.05 5.52
CA THR A 115 21.89 2.30 6.28
C THR A 115 20.46 2.83 6.35
N VAL A 116 20.21 3.73 7.30
CA VAL A 116 18.94 4.43 7.38
C VAL A 116 18.79 5.34 6.17
N VAL A 117 17.69 5.19 5.43
CA VAL A 117 17.36 6.06 4.29
C VAL A 117 16.44 7.17 4.78
N ASP A 118 16.95 8.41 4.79
CA ASP A 118 16.22 9.62 5.14
C ASP A 118 16.16 10.60 3.96
N ARG A 119 15.67 10.11 2.81
CA ARG A 119 15.52 10.90 1.59
C ARG A 119 14.18 10.65 0.91
N GLY A 120 13.78 11.54 0.03
CA GLY A 120 12.48 11.44 -0.65
C GLY A 120 11.35 11.41 0.39
N PRO A 121 10.36 10.52 0.26
CA PRO A 121 9.21 10.47 1.16
C PRO A 121 9.55 9.92 2.56
N TYR A 122 10.73 9.28 2.74
CA TYR A 122 11.23 8.81 4.04
C TYR A 122 11.61 9.95 5.00
N ARG A 123 11.70 11.19 4.50
CA ARG A 123 11.89 12.39 5.33
C ARG A 123 10.67 12.73 6.18
N TRP A 124 9.49 12.26 5.78
CA TRP A 124 8.22 12.58 6.46
C TRP A 124 7.67 11.41 7.26
N VAL A 125 7.74 10.19 6.70
CA VAL A 125 7.23 8.97 7.34
C VAL A 125 8.20 7.80 7.14
N ARG A 126 8.13 6.82 8.03
CA ARG A 126 9.02 5.65 8.00
C ARG A 126 8.65 4.63 6.93
N HIS A 127 7.34 4.53 6.61
CA HIS A 127 6.81 3.54 5.69
C HIS A 127 5.98 4.16 4.55
N PRO A 128 6.56 5.09 3.76
CA PRO A 128 5.80 5.80 2.72
C PRO A 128 5.27 4.86 1.62
N SER A 129 5.97 3.75 1.37
CA SER A 129 5.52 2.72 0.45
C SER A 129 4.20 2.08 0.91
N TYR A 130 4.02 1.90 2.23
CA TYR A 130 2.78 1.38 2.82
C TYR A 130 1.68 2.44 2.88
N THR A 131 2.04 3.70 3.09
CA THR A 131 1.12 4.84 2.92
C THR A 131 0.51 4.83 1.53
N GLY A 132 1.34 4.69 0.49
CA GLY A 132 0.87 4.58 -0.89
C GLY A 132 -0.09 3.41 -1.11
N LEU A 133 0.19 2.25 -0.49
CA LEU A 133 -0.68 1.07 -0.58
C LEU A 133 -2.03 1.30 0.10
N VAL A 134 -2.05 1.89 1.31
CA VAL A 134 -3.30 2.24 2.00
C VAL A 134 -4.14 3.21 1.18
N LEU A 135 -3.52 4.29 0.67
CA LEU A 135 -4.22 5.27 -0.17
C LEU A 135 -4.79 4.62 -1.43
N PHE A 136 -4.05 3.72 -2.07
CA PHE A 136 -4.53 2.99 -3.24
C PHE A 136 -5.78 2.18 -2.94
N PHE A 137 -5.77 1.37 -1.87
CA PHE A 137 -6.93 0.51 -1.56
C PHE A 137 -8.13 1.28 -1.01
N VAL A 138 -7.91 2.37 -0.27
CA VAL A 138 -8.99 3.32 0.08
C VAL A 138 -9.58 3.92 -1.19
N GLY A 139 -8.72 4.33 -2.12
CA GLY A 139 -9.14 4.84 -3.43
C GLY A 139 -9.97 3.84 -4.23
N VAL A 140 -9.55 2.56 -4.28
CA VAL A 140 -10.34 1.48 -4.90
C VAL A 140 -11.71 1.36 -4.24
N GLY A 141 -11.77 1.35 -2.90
CA GLY A 141 -13.04 1.25 -2.16
C GLY A 141 -13.99 2.40 -2.47
N LEU A 142 -13.49 3.63 -2.55
CA LEU A 142 -14.28 4.80 -2.94
C LEU A 142 -14.74 4.71 -4.40
N ALA A 143 -13.85 4.32 -5.32
CA ALA A 143 -14.18 4.19 -6.74
C ALA A 143 -15.25 3.12 -7.01
N LEU A 144 -15.32 2.07 -6.18
CA LEU A 144 -16.41 1.10 -6.24
C LEU A 144 -17.76 1.68 -5.79
N SER A 145 -17.79 2.88 -5.21
CA SER A 145 -19.00 3.60 -4.78
C SER A 145 -19.91 2.78 -3.86
N ASN A 146 -19.29 2.00 -2.97
CA ASN A 146 -19.97 1.13 -2.01
C ASN A 146 -19.25 1.19 -0.65
N TRP A 147 -19.98 1.51 0.42
CA TRP A 147 -19.42 1.69 1.77
C TRP A 147 -18.85 0.40 2.35
N ALA A 148 -19.49 -0.74 2.11
CA ALA A 148 -18.98 -2.02 2.58
C ALA A 148 -17.66 -2.38 1.89
N SER A 149 -17.56 -2.13 0.58
CA SER A 149 -16.31 -2.28 -0.18
C SER A 149 -15.20 -1.37 0.36
N LEU A 150 -15.52 -0.10 0.65
CA LEU A 150 -14.57 0.85 1.23
C LEU A 150 -14.03 0.36 2.57
N ILE A 151 -14.92 -0.05 3.48
CA ILE A 151 -14.52 -0.53 4.81
C ILE A 151 -13.58 -1.74 4.68
N VAL A 152 -13.93 -2.73 3.89
CA VAL A 152 -13.14 -3.95 3.73
C VAL A 152 -11.78 -3.65 3.09
N LEU A 153 -11.75 -2.81 2.03
CA LEU A 153 -10.53 -2.44 1.32
C LEU A 153 -9.64 -1.46 2.10
N ALA A 154 -10.18 -0.73 3.06
CA ALA A 154 -9.38 0.08 3.98
C ALA A 154 -8.83 -0.77 5.14
N VAL A 155 -9.66 -1.60 5.77
CA VAL A 155 -9.32 -2.28 7.03
C VAL A 155 -8.41 -3.49 6.80
N LEU A 156 -8.72 -4.38 5.84
CA LEU A 156 -7.93 -5.61 5.68
C LEU A 156 -6.48 -5.34 5.22
N PRO A 157 -6.22 -4.53 4.18
CA PRO A 157 -4.84 -4.20 3.83
C PRO A 157 -4.10 -3.49 4.97
N LEU A 158 -4.76 -2.55 5.66
CA LEU A 158 -4.17 -1.85 6.80
C LEU A 158 -3.79 -2.83 7.93
N ALA A 159 -4.68 -3.75 8.29
CA ALA A 159 -4.41 -4.76 9.32
C ALA A 159 -3.17 -5.61 8.97
N GLY A 160 -3.09 -6.10 7.74
CA GLY A 160 -1.91 -6.82 7.25
C GLY A 160 -0.64 -5.98 7.32
N LEU A 161 -0.73 -4.71 6.94
CA LEU A 161 0.41 -3.78 6.99
C LEU A 161 0.86 -3.46 8.42
N LEU A 162 -0.05 -3.35 9.40
CA LEU A 162 0.33 -3.13 10.80
C LEU A 162 1.18 -4.28 11.33
N VAL A 163 0.81 -5.52 11.02
CA VAL A 163 1.60 -6.70 11.33
C VAL A 163 2.98 -6.62 10.66
N ARG A 164 3.01 -6.24 9.39
CA ARG A 164 4.25 -6.12 8.61
C ARG A 164 5.17 -5.04 9.15
N ILE A 165 4.64 -3.84 9.44
CA ILE A 165 5.40 -2.72 10.01
C ILE A 165 6.08 -3.13 11.31
N HIS A 166 5.35 -3.83 12.18
CA HIS A 166 5.88 -4.28 13.46
C HIS A 166 7.08 -5.23 13.28
N SER A 167 6.97 -6.20 12.38
CA SER A 167 8.04 -7.13 12.05
C SER A 167 9.25 -6.43 11.43
N GLU A 168 9.02 -5.53 10.49
CA GLU A 168 10.06 -4.79 9.80
C GLU A 168 10.82 -3.85 10.75
N GLU A 169 10.11 -3.11 11.61
CA GLU A 169 10.74 -2.24 12.60
C GLU A 169 11.58 -3.02 13.62
N ARG A 170 11.13 -4.21 14.05
CA ARG A 170 11.95 -5.09 14.90
C ARG A 170 13.25 -5.51 14.22
N ALA A 171 13.18 -5.91 12.96
CA ALA A 171 14.36 -6.32 12.20
C ALA A 171 15.32 -5.14 11.98
N LEU A 172 14.79 -3.95 11.67
CA LEU A 172 15.62 -2.74 11.48
C LEU A 172 16.27 -2.27 12.78
N VAL A 173 15.57 -2.31 13.91
CA VAL A 173 16.14 -2.00 15.23
C VAL A 173 17.24 -3.01 15.60
N ALA A 174 17.02 -4.30 15.34
CA ALA A 174 18.01 -5.33 15.64
C ALA A 174 19.30 -5.18 14.80
N ALA A 175 19.18 -4.69 13.58
CA ALA A 175 20.30 -4.59 12.65
C ALA A 175 21.02 -3.23 12.67
N LEU A 176 20.27 -2.12 12.80
CA LEU A 176 20.78 -0.75 12.71
C LEU A 176 20.91 -0.07 14.10
N GLY A 177 20.38 -0.69 15.14
CA GLY A 177 20.51 -0.20 16.52
C GLY A 177 20.03 1.21 16.71
N ASP A 178 20.89 2.04 17.30
CA ASP A 178 20.55 3.42 17.68
C ASP A 178 20.36 4.37 16.49
N ASP A 179 20.94 4.07 15.34
CA ASP A 179 20.72 4.88 14.13
C ASP A 179 19.26 4.82 13.70
N TYR A 180 18.67 3.62 13.70
CA TYR A 180 17.24 3.47 13.38
C TYR A 180 16.36 4.04 14.49
N ARG A 181 16.72 3.88 15.78
CA ARG A 181 15.95 4.44 16.90
C ARG A 181 15.89 5.96 16.83
N ARG A 182 17.00 6.65 16.53
CA ARG A 182 17.06 8.11 16.34
C ARG A 182 16.15 8.57 15.20
N TYR A 183 16.23 7.90 14.06
CA TYR A 183 15.35 8.16 12.92
C TYR A 183 13.87 7.95 13.29
N ALA A 184 13.54 6.83 13.93
CA ALA A 184 12.18 6.48 14.31
C ALA A 184 11.58 7.45 15.34
N ALA A 185 12.39 8.05 16.21
CA ALA A 185 11.94 9.04 17.20
C ALA A 185 11.42 10.35 16.56
N THR A 186 11.89 10.68 15.36
CA THR A 186 11.56 11.94 14.67
C THR A 186 10.56 11.78 13.52
N ARG A 187 10.20 10.56 13.15
CA ARG A 187 9.32 10.27 12.00
C ARG A 187 8.13 9.42 12.42
N ARG A 188 6.96 9.69 11.86
CA ARG A 188 5.76 8.88 12.05
C ARG A 188 5.79 7.65 11.15
N ARG A 189 4.93 6.66 11.42
CA ARG A 189 4.92 5.40 10.64
C ARG A 189 4.33 5.58 9.25
N LEU A 190 3.08 5.99 9.15
CA LEU A 190 2.33 6.03 7.89
C LEU A 190 1.95 7.46 7.47
N PHE A 191 1.38 8.25 8.38
CA PHE A 191 0.86 9.58 8.07
C PHE A 191 1.55 10.64 8.91
N PRO A 192 2.00 11.76 8.30
CA PRO A 192 2.57 12.86 9.06
C PRO A 192 1.59 13.36 10.14
N GLY A 193 2.07 13.46 11.37
CA GLY A 193 1.27 13.98 12.47
C GLY A 193 0.29 13.01 13.15
N VAL A 194 -0.02 11.86 12.54
CA VAL A 194 -1.04 10.94 13.07
C VAL A 194 -0.43 9.75 13.82
N TRP A 195 0.37 8.92 13.16
CA TRP A 195 0.91 7.68 13.76
C TRP A 195 2.16 7.20 13.05
#